data_beecc2fbfab87c1ef1a1374541178be2
#
_entry.id   beecc2fbfab87c1ef1a1374541178be2
#
_cell.length_a   1.000
_cell.length_b   1.000
_cell.length_c   1.000
_cell.angle_alpha   90.00
_cell.angle_beta   90.00
_cell.angle_gamma   90.00
#
_symmetry.space_group_name_H-M   'P 1'
#
loop_
_entity.id
_entity.type
_entity.pdbx_description
1 polymer ?
#
loop_
_entity_poly.entity_id
_entity_poly.type
_entity_poly.pdbx_seq_one_letter_code
_entity_poly.pdbx_strand_id
1 'polypeptide(L)'
;MATATKKRPTLTADFETTTQPDKNGFVKVWAWGISDIKHPDIFKWGRDIQSFFEFCETLKNGLLYFHNLKFDGGYIIDYLLRNNYKWIADSKDRKTRTFTTLITDTGQFYTIKVYFSVHGKNSIYVEFVDSLKILNMSVSQVAKAFNLPMSKGDIDYTRHNIDGVEITEKEIYYLRHDVQIMANALALLHDRGFYKMTIGSCALNDYRSKFTKKEWAVMFPQLTIEQDSEIRKAYKGGFTFCNPEHQEEEMGSGIVLDVNSLYPWVMHDCPMPYGKPVKFTGEYQYFKEYPLYTQSLRCMFDLKDGYLPTIQLKNNLAFMPTQYLTTSRDKDGQQQLVELTLTNVDLKLLFEHYEVYNIQYIGGYMFKSATNLFAEWVDYWTDIKIQAAKEKNIGQRTIAKLIMNNLYGKFATNPFKASKYPYLDNEKNIVRYKDVEYELCDDNGNPVYYPDGTPKTTNKKVEKGLYILSLIHISEPTRHSLI
;
A
#
# COMPACT_ATOMS: atom_id res chain seq x y z
N MET A 1 14.55 16.47 -34.02
CA MET A 1 15.44 15.44 -33.43
C MET A 1 15.05 15.23 -31.99
N ALA A 2 14.40 14.12 -31.66
CA ALA A 2 14.09 13.77 -30.28
C ALA A 2 15.40 13.43 -29.56
N THR A 3 15.76 14.23 -28.57
CA THR A 3 16.87 13.92 -27.68
C THR A 3 16.59 12.58 -27.01
N ALA A 4 17.38 11.56 -27.35
CA ALA A 4 17.35 10.27 -26.68
C ALA A 4 17.55 10.52 -25.17
N THR A 5 16.51 10.42 -24.38
CA THR A 5 16.61 10.43 -22.93
C THR A 5 17.49 9.25 -22.54
N LYS A 6 18.70 9.51 -22.02
CA LYS A 6 19.59 8.48 -21.49
C LYS A 6 18.76 7.63 -20.53
N LYS A 7 18.55 6.36 -20.89
CA LYS A 7 17.78 5.44 -20.05
C LYS A 7 18.43 5.36 -18.67
N ARG A 8 17.66 5.58 -17.61
CA ARG A 8 18.05 5.53 -16.20
C ARG A 8 18.56 4.12 -15.87
N PRO A 9 19.77 3.93 -15.30
CA PRO A 9 20.19 2.63 -14.78
C PRO A 9 19.15 2.12 -13.75
N THR A 10 18.71 0.90 -13.94
CA THR A 10 17.67 0.30 -13.07
C THR A 10 18.17 -1.06 -12.62
N LEU A 11 18.42 -1.18 -11.32
CA LEU A 11 19.12 -2.28 -10.69
C LEU A 11 18.27 -2.87 -9.57
N THR A 12 18.54 -4.10 -9.19
CA THR A 12 18.20 -4.66 -7.88
C THR A 12 19.41 -4.59 -6.99
N ALA A 13 19.19 -4.49 -5.68
CA ALA A 13 20.25 -4.44 -4.68
C ALA A 13 19.85 -5.19 -3.42
N ASP A 14 20.82 -5.69 -2.70
CA ASP A 14 20.66 -6.36 -1.41
C ASP A 14 21.91 -6.18 -0.54
N PHE A 15 21.73 -6.17 0.78
CA PHE A 15 22.80 -6.10 1.77
C PHE A 15 22.88 -7.37 2.57
N GLU A 16 24.11 -7.84 2.80
CA GLU A 16 24.40 -8.82 3.81
C GLU A 16 24.95 -8.13 5.08
N THR A 17 24.40 -8.48 6.23
CA THR A 17 24.67 -7.79 7.49
C THR A 17 25.10 -8.76 8.58
N THR A 18 25.85 -8.25 9.57
CA THR A 18 26.10 -9.01 10.79
C THR A 18 24.79 -9.24 11.54
N THR A 19 24.67 -10.34 12.25
CA THR A 19 23.46 -10.70 13.03
C THR A 19 23.54 -10.21 14.48
N GLN A 20 24.73 -9.85 14.93
CA GLN A 20 24.96 -9.32 16.28
C GLN A 20 25.65 -7.96 16.20
N PRO A 21 25.37 -7.07 17.15
CA PRO A 21 26.05 -5.80 17.24
C PRO A 21 27.52 -5.97 17.63
N ASP A 22 28.36 -5.09 17.11
CA ASP A 22 29.75 -4.97 17.51
C ASP A 22 29.86 -4.38 18.93
N LYS A 23 31.11 -4.21 19.42
CA LYS A 23 31.43 -3.60 20.72
C LYS A 23 30.83 -2.20 20.94
N ASN A 24 30.45 -1.52 19.88
CA ASN A 24 29.83 -0.19 19.92
C ASN A 24 28.29 -0.27 19.79
N GLY A 25 27.72 -1.46 19.72
CA GLY A 25 26.28 -1.67 19.60
C GLY A 25 25.73 -1.59 18.17
N PHE A 26 26.58 -1.64 17.14
CA PHE A 26 26.16 -1.51 15.74
C PHE A 26 26.23 -2.83 14.98
N VAL A 27 25.18 -3.11 14.23
CA VAL A 27 25.15 -4.13 13.18
C VAL A 27 25.68 -3.51 11.90
N LYS A 28 26.56 -4.23 11.17
CA LYS A 28 27.28 -3.71 9.99
C LYS A 28 26.86 -4.41 8.72
N VAL A 29 26.85 -3.68 7.62
CA VAL A 29 26.83 -4.25 6.27
C VAL A 29 28.24 -4.76 5.97
N TRP A 30 28.38 -6.06 5.69
CA TRP A 30 29.68 -6.67 5.33
C TRP A 30 29.80 -6.97 3.85
N ALA A 31 28.66 -7.02 3.10
CA ALA A 31 28.65 -7.08 1.64
C ALA A 31 27.39 -6.44 1.09
N TRP A 32 27.50 -5.99 -0.16
CA TRP A 32 26.39 -5.56 -0.98
C TRP A 32 26.47 -6.17 -2.37
N GLY A 33 25.33 -6.45 -2.98
CA GLY A 33 25.22 -6.94 -4.34
C GLY A 33 24.22 -6.15 -5.16
N ILE A 34 24.47 -6.06 -6.48
CA ILE A 34 23.51 -5.50 -7.43
C ILE A 34 23.44 -6.35 -8.69
N SER A 35 22.25 -6.32 -9.35
CA SER A 35 22.05 -6.87 -10.68
C SER A 35 21.27 -5.89 -11.55
N ASP A 36 21.59 -5.84 -12.85
CA ASP A 36 20.88 -4.99 -13.80
C ASP A 36 19.57 -5.65 -14.24
N ILE A 37 18.44 -4.93 -14.18
CA ILE A 37 17.13 -5.50 -14.51
C ILE A 37 17.02 -5.86 -16.00
N LYS A 38 17.71 -5.15 -16.90
CA LYS A 38 17.69 -5.46 -18.34
C LYS A 38 18.65 -6.57 -18.72
N HIS A 39 19.69 -6.72 -17.94
CA HIS A 39 20.76 -7.68 -18.13
C HIS A 39 21.04 -8.38 -16.80
N PRO A 40 20.15 -9.28 -16.32
CA PRO A 40 20.26 -9.86 -14.98
C PRO A 40 21.55 -10.64 -14.72
N ASP A 41 22.25 -11.06 -15.77
CA ASP A 41 23.56 -11.70 -15.64
C ASP A 41 24.68 -10.75 -15.21
N ILE A 42 24.47 -9.44 -15.36
CA ILE A 42 25.42 -8.42 -14.90
C ILE A 42 25.26 -8.29 -13.39
N PHE A 43 26.24 -8.83 -12.68
CA PHE A 43 26.33 -8.78 -11.23
C PHE A 43 27.57 -7.99 -10.80
N LYS A 44 27.41 -7.11 -9.80
CA LYS A 44 28.52 -6.46 -9.11
C LYS A 44 28.28 -6.58 -7.62
N TRP A 45 29.36 -6.63 -6.86
CA TRP A 45 29.32 -6.66 -5.41
C TRP A 45 30.50 -5.90 -4.83
N GLY A 46 30.44 -5.58 -3.57
CA GLY A 46 31.50 -4.96 -2.81
C GLY A 46 31.32 -5.18 -1.32
N ARG A 47 32.30 -4.70 -0.55
CA ARG A 47 32.31 -4.76 0.92
C ARG A 47 31.79 -3.43 1.44
N ASP A 48 31.18 -3.47 2.61
CA ASP A 48 30.74 -2.31 3.40
C ASP A 48 29.81 -1.30 2.68
N ILE A 49 29.15 -0.51 3.49
CA ILE A 49 28.18 0.47 3.03
C ILE A 49 28.82 1.68 2.37
N GLN A 50 30.07 2.02 2.72
CA GLN A 50 30.77 3.16 2.12
C GLN A 50 31.04 2.91 0.64
N SER A 51 31.60 1.74 0.29
CA SER A 51 31.85 1.36 -1.10
C SER A 51 30.56 1.22 -1.92
N PHE A 52 29.43 0.85 -1.27
CA PHE A 52 28.12 0.90 -1.90
C PHE A 52 27.72 2.34 -2.32
N PHE A 53 27.91 3.31 -1.45
CA PHE A 53 27.60 4.71 -1.77
C PHE A 53 28.55 5.28 -2.83
N GLU A 54 29.84 4.94 -2.80
CA GLU A 54 30.80 5.28 -3.85
C GLU A 54 30.35 4.73 -5.22
N PHE A 55 29.89 3.47 -5.25
CA PHE A 55 29.29 2.89 -6.46
C PHE A 55 28.03 3.67 -6.88
N CYS A 56 27.14 3.99 -5.96
CA CYS A 56 25.90 4.73 -6.25
C CYS A 56 26.15 6.10 -6.90
N GLU A 57 27.19 6.82 -6.49
CA GLU A 57 27.59 8.11 -7.09
C GLU A 57 27.93 7.97 -8.58
N THR A 58 28.47 6.82 -8.99
CA THR A 58 28.83 6.56 -10.41
C THR A 58 27.60 6.41 -11.31
N LEU A 59 26.43 6.06 -10.76
CA LEU A 59 25.21 5.80 -11.52
C LEU A 59 24.55 7.06 -12.09
N LYS A 60 24.88 8.22 -11.59
CA LYS A 60 24.35 9.55 -11.96
C LYS A 60 22.86 9.75 -11.70
N ASN A 61 22.00 8.85 -12.10
CA ASN A 61 20.54 8.90 -11.88
C ASN A 61 20.00 7.48 -11.71
N GLY A 62 20.54 6.70 -10.75
CA GLY A 62 20.19 5.30 -10.56
C GLY A 62 18.79 5.11 -9.94
N LEU A 63 18.16 3.99 -10.28
CA LEU A 63 16.99 3.43 -9.59
C LEU A 63 17.39 2.05 -9.09
N LEU A 64 17.34 1.85 -7.78
CA LEU A 64 17.74 0.60 -7.14
C LEU A 64 16.57 0.03 -6.36
N TYR A 65 16.17 -1.19 -6.66
CA TYR A 65 15.13 -1.92 -5.94
C TYR A 65 15.75 -2.81 -4.86
N PHE A 66 15.40 -2.56 -3.63
CA PHE A 66 15.60 -3.48 -2.51
C PHE A 66 14.35 -4.27 -2.25
N HIS A 67 14.48 -5.51 -1.78
CA HIS A 67 13.32 -6.31 -1.43
C HIS A 67 13.11 -6.29 0.10
N ASN A 68 12.09 -5.56 0.56
CA ASN A 68 11.89 -5.16 1.94
C ASN A 68 12.84 -4.02 2.37
N LEU A 69 12.81 -2.92 1.64
CA LEU A 69 13.63 -1.72 1.88
C LEU A 69 13.61 -1.24 3.35
N LYS A 70 12.61 -1.63 4.15
CA LYS A 70 12.59 -1.28 5.58
C LYS A 70 13.82 -1.81 6.32
N PHE A 71 14.33 -2.99 5.94
CA PHE A 71 15.53 -3.57 6.53
C PHE A 71 16.78 -2.82 6.05
N ASP A 72 17.07 -2.86 4.77
CA ASP A 72 18.27 -2.25 4.17
C ASP A 72 18.29 -0.73 4.28
N GLY A 73 17.10 -0.13 4.16
CA GLY A 73 16.91 1.31 4.29
C GLY A 73 17.29 1.87 5.65
N GLY A 74 17.27 1.07 6.70
CA GLY A 74 17.77 1.44 8.02
C GLY A 74 19.27 1.76 7.97
N TYR A 75 20.07 0.90 7.34
CA TYR A 75 21.51 1.09 7.18
C TYR A 75 21.83 2.26 6.24
N ILE A 76 21.05 2.41 5.16
CA ILE A 76 21.16 3.55 4.24
C ILE A 76 20.95 4.86 4.98
N ILE A 77 19.89 4.99 5.77
CA ILE A 77 19.55 6.20 6.51
C ILE A 77 20.58 6.48 7.60
N ASP A 78 21.02 5.48 8.33
CA ASP A 78 22.06 5.62 9.35
C ASP A 78 23.35 6.15 8.74
N TYR A 79 23.82 5.55 7.63
CA TYR A 79 24.98 6.05 6.89
C TYR A 79 24.82 7.50 6.46
N LEU A 80 23.68 7.87 5.87
CA LEU A 80 23.43 9.22 5.39
C LEU A 80 23.51 10.26 6.53
N LEU A 81 22.83 10.00 7.64
CA LEU A 81 22.79 10.92 8.77
C LEU A 81 24.17 11.07 9.42
N ARG A 82 24.94 9.98 9.59
CA ARG A 82 26.30 10.01 10.13
C ARG A 82 27.31 10.68 9.20
N ASN A 83 27.05 10.68 7.90
CA ASN A 83 27.91 11.33 6.90
C ASN A 83 27.40 12.72 6.50
N ASN A 84 26.65 13.40 7.39
CA ASN A 84 26.20 14.80 7.25
C ASN A 84 25.28 15.05 6.05
N TYR A 85 24.54 14.03 5.57
CA TYR A 85 23.42 14.26 4.66
C TYR A 85 22.23 14.80 5.45
N LYS A 86 21.55 15.80 4.89
CA LYS A 86 20.39 16.42 5.53
C LYS A 86 19.11 15.90 4.91
N TRP A 87 18.17 15.47 5.75
CA TRP A 87 16.83 15.15 5.30
C TRP A 87 16.08 16.43 4.89
N ILE A 88 15.30 16.35 3.83
CA ILE A 88 14.41 17.41 3.34
C ILE A 88 13.03 16.84 3.04
N ALA A 89 11.98 17.62 3.30
CA ALA A 89 10.60 17.18 3.11
C ALA A 89 10.18 17.13 1.64
N ASP A 90 10.68 18.06 0.81
CA ASP A 90 10.34 18.14 -0.62
C ASP A 90 11.60 18.11 -1.49
N SER A 91 11.55 17.31 -2.56
CA SER A 91 12.60 17.24 -3.58
C SER A 91 12.88 18.59 -4.29
N LYS A 92 11.99 19.56 -4.17
CA LYS A 92 12.22 20.93 -4.68
C LYS A 92 13.33 21.64 -3.92
N ASP A 93 13.51 21.33 -2.63
CA ASP A 93 14.51 21.93 -1.74
C ASP A 93 15.86 21.21 -1.82
N ARG A 94 16.05 20.34 -2.83
CA ARG A 94 17.26 19.54 -2.99
C ARG A 94 18.52 20.40 -3.08
N LYS A 95 19.51 19.97 -2.33
CA LYS A 95 20.88 20.51 -2.32
C LYS A 95 21.86 19.34 -2.34
N THR A 96 23.12 19.64 -2.56
CA THR A 96 24.19 18.66 -2.40
C THR A 96 24.16 18.09 -0.99
N ARG A 97 24.29 16.74 -0.87
CA ARG A 97 24.19 15.98 0.38
C ARG A 97 22.86 16.17 1.10
N THR A 98 21.77 16.07 0.36
CA THR A 98 20.41 15.99 0.94
C THR A 98 19.73 14.70 0.51
N PHE A 99 18.70 14.29 1.26
CA PHE A 99 17.89 13.15 0.89
C PHE A 99 16.42 13.34 1.31
N THR A 100 15.53 12.66 0.61
CA THR A 100 14.10 12.57 0.96
C THR A 100 13.74 11.12 1.26
N THR A 101 12.69 10.92 2.04
CA THR A 101 12.12 9.61 2.32
C THR A 101 10.62 9.61 2.11
N LEU A 102 10.07 8.47 1.70
CA LEU A 102 8.64 8.20 1.79
C LEU A 102 8.46 7.03 2.75
N ILE A 103 8.25 7.36 4.02
CA ILE A 103 7.99 6.41 5.11
C ILE A 103 6.63 6.79 5.68
N THR A 104 5.68 5.84 5.73
CA THR A 104 4.35 6.08 6.27
C THR A 104 4.37 6.23 7.79
N ASP A 105 3.29 6.74 8.37
CA ASP A 105 3.02 6.78 9.82
C ASP A 105 3.12 5.41 10.48
N THR A 106 2.74 4.34 9.76
CA THR A 106 2.87 2.95 10.19
C THR A 106 4.27 2.36 10.02
N GLY A 107 5.25 3.18 9.61
CA GLY A 107 6.64 2.76 9.43
C GLY A 107 6.91 1.87 8.21
N GLN A 108 6.06 1.98 7.17
CA GLN A 108 6.30 1.32 5.89
C GLN A 108 7.21 2.17 5.02
N PHE A 109 8.30 1.60 4.55
CA PHE A 109 9.23 2.25 3.64
C PHE A 109 8.78 2.05 2.19
N TYR A 110 8.82 3.12 1.42
CA TYR A 110 8.54 3.10 -0.03
C TYR A 110 9.74 3.55 -0.84
N THR A 111 10.33 4.69 -0.48
CA THR A 111 11.51 5.22 -1.18
C THR A 111 12.46 5.97 -0.24
N ILE A 112 13.74 5.95 -0.62
CA ILE A 112 14.77 6.84 -0.12
C ILE A 112 15.46 7.43 -1.34
N LYS A 113 15.48 8.75 -1.50
CA LYS A 113 16.13 9.41 -2.64
C LYS A 113 17.26 10.30 -2.16
N VAL A 114 18.46 10.03 -2.62
CA VAL A 114 19.71 10.66 -2.18
C VAL A 114 20.28 11.54 -3.27
N TYR A 115 20.56 12.79 -2.96
CA TYR A 115 21.19 13.75 -3.83
C TYR A 115 22.66 13.94 -3.44
N PHE A 116 23.57 13.35 -4.20
CA PHE A 116 25.01 13.44 -3.98
C PHE A 116 25.55 14.82 -4.34
N SER A 117 25.13 15.34 -5.49
CA SER A 117 25.48 16.71 -5.92
C SER A 117 24.32 17.36 -6.67
N VAL A 118 24.19 18.68 -6.51
CA VAL A 118 23.19 19.49 -7.19
C VAL A 118 23.84 20.76 -7.74
N HIS A 119 23.79 20.93 -9.07
CA HIS A 119 24.29 22.09 -9.80
C HIS A 119 23.18 22.67 -10.67
N GLY A 120 22.45 23.65 -10.17
CA GLY A 120 21.30 24.24 -10.84
C GLY A 120 20.19 23.19 -11.11
N LYS A 121 19.87 22.95 -12.38
CA LYS A 121 18.87 21.94 -12.77
C LYS A 121 19.45 20.50 -12.82
N ASN A 122 20.75 20.35 -12.87
CA ASN A 122 21.41 19.06 -12.92
C ASN A 122 21.68 18.53 -11.52
N SER A 123 21.44 17.27 -11.31
CA SER A 123 21.74 16.58 -10.06
C SER A 123 22.20 15.16 -10.29
N ILE A 124 23.16 14.71 -9.48
CA ILE A 124 23.53 13.30 -9.36
C ILE A 124 22.76 12.77 -8.17
N TYR A 125 21.90 11.77 -8.41
CA TYR A 125 21.08 11.17 -7.38
C TYR A 125 20.82 9.69 -7.64
N VAL A 126 20.50 8.97 -6.60
CA VAL A 126 19.91 7.63 -6.68
C VAL A 126 18.59 7.60 -5.91
N GLU A 127 17.73 6.69 -6.30
CA GLU A 127 16.47 6.44 -5.64
C GLU A 127 16.37 4.95 -5.31
N PHE A 128 16.30 4.65 -4.05
CA PHE A 128 16.06 3.30 -3.53
C PHE A 128 14.56 3.11 -3.38
N VAL A 129 14.04 1.98 -3.87
CA VAL A 129 12.59 1.69 -3.91
C VAL A 129 12.34 0.28 -3.38
N ASP A 130 11.24 0.11 -2.66
CA ASP A 130 10.85 -1.19 -2.12
C ASP A 130 10.11 -2.06 -3.15
N SER A 131 10.77 -3.10 -3.64
CA SER A 131 10.16 -4.07 -4.56
C SER A 131 9.11 -4.97 -3.90
N LEU A 132 9.10 -5.10 -2.56
CA LEU A 132 8.05 -5.82 -1.83
C LEU A 132 6.67 -5.17 -2.02
N LYS A 133 6.60 -3.87 -2.35
CA LYS A 133 5.35 -3.17 -2.67
C LYS A 133 4.79 -3.53 -4.06
N ILE A 134 5.61 -4.18 -4.89
CA ILE A 134 5.24 -4.68 -6.23
C ILE A 134 5.03 -6.19 -6.16
N LEU A 135 5.96 -6.92 -5.56
CA LEU A 135 5.96 -8.36 -5.38
C LEU A 135 5.89 -8.70 -3.89
N ASN A 136 4.67 -8.75 -3.35
CA ASN A 136 4.42 -8.99 -1.91
C ASN A 136 4.57 -10.49 -1.56
N MET A 137 5.79 -11.00 -1.70
CA MET A 137 6.15 -12.38 -1.38
C MET A 137 7.66 -12.45 -1.14
N SER A 138 8.16 -13.47 -0.44
CA SER A 138 9.61 -13.62 -0.20
C SER A 138 10.40 -13.88 -1.49
N VAL A 139 11.72 -13.60 -1.51
CA VAL A 139 12.60 -13.87 -2.66
C VAL A 139 12.49 -15.34 -3.12
N SER A 140 12.44 -16.29 -2.18
CA SER A 140 12.22 -17.71 -2.49
C SER A 140 10.87 -17.98 -3.16
N GLN A 141 9.80 -17.31 -2.70
CA GLN A 141 8.48 -17.42 -3.34
C GLN A 141 8.47 -16.76 -4.72
N VAL A 142 9.19 -15.65 -4.91
CA VAL A 142 9.38 -15.00 -6.22
C VAL A 142 10.07 -15.99 -7.17
N ALA A 143 11.18 -16.60 -6.77
CA ALA A 143 11.87 -17.58 -7.60
C ALA A 143 10.93 -18.71 -8.08
N LYS A 144 10.15 -19.27 -7.17
CA LYS A 144 9.15 -20.31 -7.48
C LYS A 144 8.01 -19.79 -8.37
N ALA A 145 7.45 -18.62 -8.02
CA ALA A 145 6.31 -18.06 -8.74
C ALA A 145 6.64 -17.66 -10.17
N PHE A 146 7.88 -17.28 -10.44
CA PHE A 146 8.34 -16.90 -11.77
C PHE A 146 9.10 -18.03 -12.50
N ASN A 147 9.15 -19.21 -11.89
CA ASN A 147 9.85 -20.40 -12.43
C ASN A 147 11.29 -20.09 -12.84
N LEU A 148 11.99 -19.38 -11.98
CA LEU A 148 13.38 -19.02 -12.24
C LEU A 148 14.29 -20.22 -11.95
N PRO A 149 15.33 -20.45 -12.75
CA PRO A 149 16.23 -21.60 -12.60
C PRO A 149 17.14 -21.49 -11.36
N MET A 150 17.01 -20.40 -10.60
CA MET A 150 17.78 -20.09 -9.41
C MET A 150 16.93 -20.31 -8.16
N SER A 151 17.52 -20.90 -7.14
CA SER A 151 16.93 -21.02 -5.81
C SER A 151 17.73 -20.20 -4.80
N LYS A 152 17.06 -19.67 -3.79
CA LYS A 152 17.75 -19.05 -2.66
C LYS A 152 18.63 -20.10 -2.00
N GLY A 153 19.92 -19.78 -1.85
CA GLY A 153 20.89 -20.62 -1.14
C GLY A 153 20.71 -20.54 0.39
N ASP A 154 21.67 -21.10 1.08
CA ASP A 154 21.78 -21.01 2.54
C ASP A 154 23.22 -20.71 2.92
N ILE A 155 23.41 -19.73 3.83
CA ILE A 155 24.71 -19.30 4.33
C ILE A 155 24.69 -19.26 5.87
N ASP A 156 25.87 -19.30 6.48
CA ASP A 156 26.01 -19.05 7.92
C ASP A 156 26.02 -17.53 8.19
N TYR A 157 24.89 -17.01 8.60
CA TYR A 157 24.72 -15.58 8.92
C TYR A 157 25.54 -15.09 10.12
N THR A 158 26.09 -16.00 10.93
CA THR A 158 26.86 -15.61 12.13
C THR A 158 28.34 -15.38 11.86
N ARG A 159 28.83 -15.85 10.73
CA ARG A 159 30.25 -15.89 10.37
C ARG A 159 30.91 -14.51 10.38
N HIS A 160 30.20 -13.49 9.90
CA HIS A 160 30.68 -12.11 9.82
C HIS A 160 30.42 -11.27 11.09
N ASN A 161 29.98 -11.89 12.18
CA ASN A 161 29.95 -11.23 13.50
C ASN A 161 31.38 -11.00 14.05
N ILE A 162 32.38 -11.60 13.41
CA ILE A 162 33.82 -11.41 13.74
C ILE A 162 34.41 -10.53 12.63
N ASP A 163 35.13 -9.48 13.03
CA ASP A 163 35.79 -8.58 12.08
C ASP A 163 36.95 -9.31 11.34
N GLY A 164 37.15 -8.95 10.07
CA GLY A 164 38.27 -9.43 9.26
C GLY A 164 38.04 -10.79 8.59
N VAL A 165 36.85 -11.37 8.69
CA VAL A 165 36.53 -12.63 8.01
C VAL A 165 36.45 -12.42 6.50
N GLU A 166 37.09 -13.31 5.75
CA GLU A 166 37.03 -13.29 4.28
C GLU A 166 35.65 -13.73 3.77
N ILE A 167 35.16 -13.03 2.77
CA ILE A 167 33.92 -13.38 2.06
C ILE A 167 34.22 -14.57 1.14
N THR A 168 33.45 -15.64 1.28
CA THR A 168 33.59 -16.84 0.47
C THR A 168 32.87 -16.76 -0.86
N GLU A 169 33.29 -17.55 -1.83
CA GLU A 169 32.55 -17.70 -3.09
C GLU A 169 31.10 -18.17 -2.90
N LYS A 170 30.84 -18.99 -1.87
CA LYS A 170 29.48 -19.43 -1.53
C LYS A 170 28.60 -18.26 -1.07
N GLU A 171 29.13 -17.32 -0.30
CA GLU A 171 28.43 -16.13 0.15
C GLU A 171 28.19 -15.15 -1.00
N ILE A 172 29.19 -14.97 -1.89
CA ILE A 172 29.03 -14.17 -3.11
C ILE A 172 27.99 -14.78 -4.04
N TYR A 173 28.00 -16.11 -4.18
CA TYR A 173 27.01 -16.84 -4.97
C TYR A 173 25.59 -16.67 -4.38
N TYR A 174 25.42 -16.72 -3.07
CA TYR A 174 24.17 -16.48 -2.40
C TYR A 174 23.64 -15.07 -2.67
N LEU A 175 24.43 -14.03 -2.40
CA LEU A 175 24.08 -12.62 -2.64
C LEU A 175 23.74 -12.37 -4.11
N ARG A 176 24.50 -12.97 -5.03
CA ARG A 176 24.23 -12.91 -6.47
C ARG A 176 22.84 -13.45 -6.82
N HIS A 177 22.45 -14.60 -6.25
CA HIS A 177 21.15 -15.20 -6.53
C HIS A 177 20.00 -14.35 -6.03
N ASP A 178 20.10 -13.78 -4.84
CA ASP A 178 19.05 -12.95 -4.27
C ASP A 178 18.77 -11.74 -5.17
N VAL A 179 19.79 -11.01 -5.61
CA VAL A 179 19.58 -9.86 -6.51
C VAL A 179 19.17 -10.26 -7.93
N GLN A 180 19.67 -11.38 -8.46
CA GLN A 180 19.32 -11.84 -9.82
C GLN A 180 17.88 -12.39 -9.90
N ILE A 181 17.38 -13.09 -8.87
CA ILE A 181 15.97 -13.51 -8.77
C ILE A 181 15.07 -12.29 -8.90
N MET A 182 15.34 -11.26 -8.13
CA MET A 182 14.54 -10.03 -8.16
C MET A 182 14.68 -9.28 -9.48
N ALA A 183 15.89 -9.23 -10.07
CA ALA A 183 16.11 -8.58 -11.37
C ALA A 183 15.30 -9.25 -12.48
N ASN A 184 15.32 -10.59 -12.56
CA ASN A 184 14.55 -11.33 -13.55
C ASN A 184 13.03 -11.14 -13.36
N ALA A 185 12.54 -11.19 -12.13
CA ALA A 185 11.11 -11.00 -11.86
C ALA A 185 10.65 -9.57 -12.22
N LEU A 186 11.43 -8.56 -11.86
CA LEU A 186 11.13 -7.16 -12.19
C LEU A 186 11.27 -6.87 -13.69
N ALA A 187 12.19 -7.53 -14.41
CA ALA A 187 12.29 -7.44 -15.87
C ALA A 187 10.97 -7.83 -16.54
N LEU A 188 10.38 -8.96 -16.15
CA LEU A 188 9.10 -9.44 -16.68
C LEU A 188 7.93 -8.45 -16.41
N LEU A 189 7.95 -7.77 -15.28
CA LEU A 189 6.99 -6.70 -14.97
C LEU A 189 7.23 -5.45 -15.83
N HIS A 190 8.48 -5.04 -15.98
CA HIS A 190 8.87 -3.88 -16.77
C HIS A 190 8.59 -4.07 -18.28
N ASP A 191 8.76 -5.26 -18.82
CA ASP A 191 8.42 -5.59 -20.21
C ASP A 191 6.93 -5.42 -20.51
N ARG A 192 6.08 -5.52 -19.46
CA ARG A 192 4.64 -5.25 -19.53
C ARG A 192 4.26 -3.79 -19.21
N GLY A 193 5.23 -2.91 -19.01
CA GLY A 193 4.98 -1.50 -18.70
C GLY A 193 4.65 -1.22 -17.23
N PHE A 194 4.90 -2.15 -16.32
CA PHE A 194 4.62 -1.99 -14.88
C PHE A 194 5.81 -1.37 -14.15
N TYR A 195 5.88 -0.03 -14.19
CA TYR A 195 6.98 0.76 -13.59
C TYR A 195 6.56 1.53 -12.33
N LYS A 196 5.30 1.38 -11.87
CA LYS A 196 4.85 2.15 -10.71
C LYS A 196 5.37 1.55 -9.42
N MET A 197 5.45 2.38 -8.38
CA MET A 197 5.99 2.03 -7.07
C MET A 197 5.26 0.86 -6.38
N THR A 198 3.97 0.65 -6.70
CA THR A 198 3.16 -0.43 -6.13
C THR A 198 2.39 -1.17 -7.21
N ILE A 199 2.13 -2.45 -6.99
CA ILE A 199 1.34 -3.26 -7.94
C ILE A 199 -0.06 -2.69 -8.16
N GLY A 200 -0.72 -2.18 -7.13
CA GLY A 200 -2.01 -1.50 -7.27
C GLY A 200 -1.94 -0.24 -8.13
N SER A 201 -0.81 0.51 -8.08
CA SER A 201 -0.60 1.66 -8.97
C SER A 201 -0.34 1.24 -10.41
N CYS A 202 0.29 0.08 -10.63
CA CYS A 202 0.43 -0.53 -11.95
C CYS A 202 -0.93 -0.92 -12.51
N ALA A 203 -1.76 -1.61 -11.72
CA ALA A 203 -3.11 -2.02 -12.08
C ALA A 203 -4.01 -0.82 -12.43
N LEU A 204 -3.99 0.23 -11.61
CA LEU A 204 -4.76 1.45 -11.88
C LEU A 204 -4.28 2.16 -13.16
N ASN A 205 -2.96 2.24 -13.39
CA ASN A 205 -2.42 2.84 -14.60
C ASN A 205 -2.78 2.04 -15.85
N ASP A 206 -2.76 0.72 -15.77
CA ASP A 206 -3.17 -0.19 -16.84
C ASP A 206 -4.66 -0.02 -17.16
N TYR A 207 -5.53 -0.08 -16.16
CA TYR A 207 -6.97 0.16 -16.32
C TYR A 207 -7.25 1.55 -16.90
N ARG A 208 -6.62 2.60 -16.35
CA ARG A 208 -6.78 3.98 -16.81
C ARG A 208 -6.35 4.19 -18.27
N SER A 209 -5.37 3.41 -18.76
CA SER A 209 -4.89 3.53 -20.13
C SER A 209 -5.95 3.19 -21.19
N LYS A 210 -7.05 2.53 -20.81
CA LYS A 210 -8.19 2.20 -21.67
C LYS A 210 -9.13 3.40 -21.90
N PHE A 211 -8.93 4.50 -21.18
CA PHE A 211 -9.77 5.70 -21.24
C PHE A 211 -8.99 6.90 -21.74
N THR A 212 -9.62 7.76 -22.48
CA THR A 212 -9.13 9.12 -22.70
C THR A 212 -9.18 9.91 -21.39
N LYS A 213 -8.41 11.00 -21.29
CA LYS A 213 -8.43 11.87 -20.11
C LYS A 213 -9.83 12.42 -19.80
N LYS A 214 -10.64 12.70 -20.85
CA LYS A 214 -11.99 13.23 -20.72
C LYS A 214 -12.96 12.17 -20.19
N GLU A 215 -12.95 10.98 -20.77
CA GLU A 215 -13.76 9.85 -20.31
C GLU A 215 -13.44 9.50 -18.86
N TRP A 216 -12.15 9.40 -18.52
CA TRP A 216 -11.72 9.14 -17.15
C TRP A 216 -12.25 10.17 -16.16
N ALA A 217 -12.17 11.47 -16.48
CA ALA A 217 -12.65 12.54 -15.61
C ALA A 217 -14.18 12.54 -15.42
N VAL A 218 -14.93 12.05 -16.42
CA VAL A 218 -16.39 11.89 -16.32
C VAL A 218 -16.76 10.65 -15.52
N MET A 219 -16.09 9.52 -15.78
CA MET A 219 -16.38 8.25 -15.12
C MET A 219 -15.92 8.24 -13.66
N PHE A 220 -14.74 8.80 -13.40
CA PHE A 220 -14.08 8.81 -12.10
C PHE A 220 -13.65 10.23 -11.72
N PRO A 221 -14.60 11.13 -11.43
CA PRO A 221 -14.30 12.51 -11.07
C PRO A 221 -13.58 12.57 -9.73
N GLN A 222 -12.72 13.57 -9.58
CA GLN A 222 -12.11 13.87 -8.30
C GLN A 222 -13.18 14.36 -7.32
N LEU A 223 -13.23 13.77 -6.13
CA LEU A 223 -14.10 14.20 -5.04
C LEU A 223 -13.51 15.42 -4.31
N THR A 224 -14.36 16.19 -3.67
CA THR A 224 -13.91 17.17 -2.68
C THR A 224 -13.47 16.46 -1.40
N ILE A 225 -12.71 17.15 -0.54
CA ILE A 225 -12.28 16.61 0.75
C ILE A 225 -13.50 16.23 1.61
N GLU A 226 -14.54 17.07 1.62
CA GLU A 226 -15.80 16.82 2.33
C GLU A 226 -16.48 15.56 1.81
N GLN A 227 -16.67 15.44 0.49
CA GLN A 227 -17.27 14.27 -0.14
C GLN A 227 -16.50 13.00 0.19
N ASP A 228 -15.16 13.02 0.05
CA ASP A 228 -14.33 11.87 0.39
C ASP A 228 -14.49 11.48 1.86
N SER A 229 -14.40 12.45 2.76
CA SER A 229 -14.47 12.23 4.21
C SER A 229 -15.82 11.64 4.63
N GLU A 230 -16.93 12.12 4.09
CA GLU A 230 -18.27 11.62 4.41
C GLU A 230 -18.52 10.22 3.81
N ILE A 231 -18.21 10.03 2.52
CA ILE A 231 -18.40 8.75 1.85
C ILE A 231 -17.48 7.67 2.44
N ARG A 232 -16.24 8.04 2.79
CA ARG A 232 -15.26 7.13 3.38
C ARG A 232 -15.67 6.54 4.74
N LYS A 233 -16.59 7.17 5.46
CA LYS A 233 -17.18 6.59 6.69
C LYS A 233 -17.87 5.24 6.41
N ALA A 234 -18.42 5.05 5.20
CA ALA A 234 -19.02 3.79 4.79
C ALA A 234 -17.99 2.72 4.37
N TYR A 235 -16.70 3.10 4.19
CA TYR A 235 -15.66 2.16 3.77
C TYR A 235 -15.28 1.24 4.92
N LYS A 236 -15.44 -0.06 4.71
CA LYS A 236 -15.06 -1.13 5.66
C LYS A 236 -13.97 -1.99 5.03
N GLY A 237 -13.15 -2.62 5.87
CA GLY A 237 -12.28 -3.72 5.48
C GLY A 237 -13.06 -5.03 5.37
N GLY A 238 -12.35 -6.12 5.02
CA GLY A 238 -12.95 -7.46 4.97
C GLY A 238 -13.57 -7.88 6.29
N PHE A 239 -14.71 -8.56 6.17
CA PHE A 239 -15.35 -9.18 7.31
C PHE A 239 -14.48 -10.33 7.80
N THR A 240 -13.97 -10.22 9.02
CA THR A 240 -13.18 -11.26 9.67
C THR A 240 -13.84 -11.55 11.01
N PHE A 241 -14.49 -12.69 11.11
CA PHE A 241 -15.26 -13.09 12.29
C PHE A 241 -14.84 -14.50 12.70
N CYS A 242 -14.58 -14.69 13.98
CA CYS A 242 -14.46 -16.00 14.61
C CYS A 242 -15.66 -16.17 15.55
N ASN A 243 -16.35 -17.30 15.46
CA ASN A 243 -17.47 -17.56 16.36
C ASN A 243 -16.94 -17.62 17.81
N PRO A 244 -17.43 -16.73 18.71
CA PRO A 244 -16.97 -16.70 20.11
C PRO A 244 -17.18 -18.02 20.87
N GLU A 245 -18.19 -18.81 20.50
CA GLU A 245 -18.49 -20.10 21.11
C GLU A 245 -17.42 -21.15 20.88
N HIS A 246 -16.59 -20.96 19.82
CA HIS A 246 -15.54 -21.90 19.40
C HIS A 246 -14.14 -21.27 19.40
N GLN A 247 -13.95 -20.17 20.11
CA GLN A 247 -12.64 -19.59 20.29
C GLN A 247 -11.77 -20.44 21.23
N GLU A 248 -10.53 -20.66 20.85
CA GLU A 248 -9.55 -21.45 21.63
C GLU A 248 -9.94 -22.94 21.81
N GLU A 249 -10.87 -23.46 21.00
CA GLU A 249 -11.22 -24.85 20.97
C GLU A 249 -10.52 -25.59 19.82
N GLU A 250 -10.07 -26.82 20.08
CA GLU A 250 -9.57 -27.70 19.05
C GLU A 250 -10.76 -28.28 18.27
N MET A 251 -11.02 -27.72 17.10
CA MET A 251 -12.07 -28.20 16.20
C MET A 251 -11.56 -29.44 15.45
N GLY A 252 -12.39 -30.48 15.41
CA GLY A 252 -12.07 -31.72 14.68
C GLY A 252 -11.98 -31.52 13.16
N SER A 253 -12.42 -32.47 12.37
CA SER A 253 -12.42 -32.38 10.90
C SER A 253 -13.38 -31.29 10.41
N GLY A 254 -12.94 -30.48 9.45
CA GLY A 254 -13.73 -29.40 8.88
C GLY A 254 -13.50 -29.25 7.38
N ILE A 255 -14.28 -28.35 6.74
CA ILE A 255 -14.17 -28.01 5.32
C ILE A 255 -13.77 -26.54 5.24
N VAL A 256 -12.72 -26.26 4.48
CA VAL A 256 -12.32 -24.88 4.12
C VAL A 256 -12.82 -24.57 2.72
N LEU A 257 -13.64 -23.53 2.60
CA LEU A 257 -14.18 -23.07 1.32
C LEU A 257 -13.53 -21.73 0.94
N ASP A 258 -13.21 -21.55 -0.35
CA ASP A 258 -12.70 -20.31 -0.91
C ASP A 258 -13.48 -19.94 -2.17
N VAL A 259 -13.81 -18.67 -2.32
CA VAL A 259 -14.47 -18.17 -3.54
C VAL A 259 -13.41 -17.70 -4.51
N ASN A 260 -13.31 -18.39 -5.63
CA ASN A 260 -12.32 -18.09 -6.66
C ASN A 260 -12.51 -16.68 -7.25
N SER A 261 -11.43 -15.86 -7.17
CA SER A 261 -11.37 -14.53 -7.78
C SER A 261 -12.54 -13.61 -7.38
N LEU A 262 -12.94 -13.64 -6.11
CA LEU A 262 -14.13 -12.95 -5.59
C LEU A 262 -14.16 -11.45 -5.94
N TYR A 263 -13.08 -10.69 -5.70
CA TYR A 263 -13.02 -9.27 -6.05
C TYR A 263 -13.10 -9.02 -7.57
N PRO A 264 -12.35 -9.75 -8.44
CA PRO A 264 -12.55 -9.66 -9.87
C PRO A 264 -13.98 -9.95 -10.31
N TRP A 265 -14.63 -10.97 -9.71
CA TRP A 265 -16.02 -11.28 -10.02
C TRP A 265 -16.97 -10.15 -9.64
N VAL A 266 -16.83 -9.57 -8.45
CA VAL A 266 -17.65 -8.42 -8.02
C VAL A 266 -17.45 -7.22 -8.95
N MET A 267 -16.20 -6.92 -9.35
CA MET A 267 -15.92 -5.85 -10.31
C MET A 267 -16.52 -6.12 -11.69
N HIS A 268 -16.59 -7.38 -12.10
CA HIS A 268 -17.10 -7.79 -13.40
C HIS A 268 -18.64 -7.72 -13.45
N ASP A 269 -19.34 -8.35 -12.49
CA ASP A 269 -20.78 -8.64 -12.58
C ASP A 269 -21.65 -7.68 -11.76
N CYS A 270 -21.12 -7.03 -10.72
CA CYS A 270 -21.94 -6.23 -9.85
C CYS A 270 -22.09 -4.78 -10.32
N PRO A 271 -23.21 -4.12 -9.98
CA PRO A 271 -23.39 -2.68 -10.23
C PRO A 271 -22.32 -1.86 -9.48
N MET A 272 -21.57 -1.04 -10.20
CA MET A 272 -20.51 -0.19 -9.67
C MET A 272 -20.88 1.30 -9.81
N PRO A 273 -20.57 2.13 -8.81
CA PRO A 273 -20.82 3.56 -8.88
C PRO A 273 -19.85 4.24 -9.84
N TYR A 274 -20.36 5.23 -10.57
CA TYR A 274 -19.56 6.09 -11.42
C TYR A 274 -20.09 7.53 -11.43
N GLY A 275 -19.29 8.45 -11.95
CA GLY A 275 -19.64 9.84 -12.09
C GLY A 275 -19.63 10.62 -10.76
N LYS A 276 -20.12 11.84 -10.82
CA LYS A 276 -20.15 12.75 -9.68
C LYS A 276 -21.24 12.33 -8.69
N PRO A 277 -20.91 12.14 -7.38
CA PRO A 277 -21.92 11.85 -6.37
C PRO A 277 -22.84 13.06 -6.12
N VAL A 278 -24.08 12.80 -5.74
CA VAL A 278 -25.08 13.81 -5.38
C VAL A 278 -25.45 13.64 -3.91
N LYS A 279 -25.37 14.72 -3.13
CA LYS A 279 -25.73 14.73 -1.72
C LYS A 279 -27.25 14.75 -1.55
N PHE A 280 -27.77 14.05 -0.56
CA PHE A 280 -29.17 14.09 -0.14
C PHE A 280 -29.25 14.20 1.39
N THR A 281 -30.42 14.61 1.90
CA THR A 281 -30.71 14.75 3.34
C THR A 281 -31.88 13.85 3.73
N GLY A 282 -31.89 13.36 4.97
CA GLY A 282 -32.90 12.44 5.45
C GLY A 282 -32.70 11.01 4.93
N GLU A 283 -33.82 10.29 4.82
CA GLU A 283 -33.84 8.93 4.28
C GLU A 283 -33.68 8.94 2.74
N TYR A 284 -32.88 8.02 2.22
CA TYR A 284 -32.73 7.86 0.78
C TYR A 284 -34.08 7.50 0.15
N GLN A 285 -34.48 8.27 -0.86
CA GLN A 285 -35.62 7.97 -1.71
C GLN A 285 -35.11 7.43 -3.05
N TYR A 286 -35.73 6.35 -3.52
CA TYR A 286 -35.28 5.70 -4.75
C TYR A 286 -35.28 6.63 -5.96
N PHE A 287 -34.12 6.76 -6.58
CA PHE A 287 -33.93 7.47 -7.83
C PHE A 287 -33.36 6.52 -8.90
N LYS A 288 -34.09 6.33 -9.99
CA LYS A 288 -33.67 5.44 -11.07
C LYS A 288 -32.28 5.79 -11.63
N GLU A 289 -31.94 7.07 -11.69
CA GLU A 289 -30.63 7.54 -12.19
C GLU A 289 -29.50 7.31 -11.17
N TYR A 290 -29.82 7.26 -9.87
CA TYR A 290 -28.86 7.15 -8.76
C TYR A 290 -29.25 6.01 -7.82
N PRO A 291 -29.23 4.74 -8.29
CA PRO A 291 -29.72 3.61 -7.49
C PRO A 291 -28.77 3.14 -6.38
N LEU A 292 -27.52 3.58 -6.41
CA LEU A 292 -26.52 3.26 -5.38
C LEU A 292 -26.35 4.45 -4.44
N TYR A 293 -26.17 4.16 -3.15
CA TYR A 293 -26.03 5.24 -2.16
C TYR A 293 -25.26 4.81 -0.91
N THR A 294 -24.78 5.80 -0.18
CA THR A 294 -24.38 5.68 1.23
C THR A 294 -25.40 6.42 2.07
N GLN A 295 -25.81 5.83 3.21
CA GLN A 295 -26.77 6.41 4.16
C GLN A 295 -26.10 6.58 5.50
N SER A 296 -26.09 7.81 6.01
CA SER A 296 -25.77 8.11 7.41
C SER A 296 -27.07 8.16 8.22
N LEU A 297 -27.08 7.46 9.35
CA LEU A 297 -28.22 7.40 10.28
C LEU A 297 -27.74 7.22 11.71
N ARG A 298 -28.60 7.58 12.65
CA ARG A 298 -28.44 7.22 14.05
C ARG A 298 -29.51 6.21 14.40
N CYS A 299 -29.13 5.17 15.13
CA CYS A 299 -30.08 4.14 15.57
C CYS A 299 -29.57 3.41 16.80
N MET A 300 -30.49 2.63 17.39
CA MET A 300 -30.21 1.58 18.35
C MET A 300 -30.49 0.24 17.69
N PHE A 301 -29.78 -0.82 18.09
CA PHE A 301 -29.97 -2.13 17.49
C PHE A 301 -29.61 -3.27 18.44
N ASP A 302 -30.23 -4.42 18.21
CA ASP A 302 -29.89 -5.70 18.80
C ASP A 302 -29.87 -6.79 17.71
N LEU A 303 -28.88 -7.69 17.73
CA LEU A 303 -28.74 -8.78 16.75
C LEU A 303 -29.90 -9.77 16.92
N LYS A 304 -30.49 -10.19 15.81
CA LYS A 304 -31.48 -11.25 15.77
C LYS A 304 -30.86 -12.61 16.00
N ASP A 305 -31.62 -13.52 16.62
CA ASP A 305 -31.15 -14.89 16.85
C ASP A 305 -30.82 -15.60 15.53
N GLY A 306 -29.66 -16.28 15.49
CA GLY A 306 -29.18 -17.03 14.33
C GLY A 306 -28.52 -16.21 13.24
N TYR A 307 -28.34 -14.88 13.42
CA TYR A 307 -27.65 -14.03 12.47
C TYR A 307 -26.23 -13.70 12.92
N LEU A 308 -25.35 -13.40 11.96
CA LEU A 308 -23.99 -12.96 12.23
C LEU A 308 -23.94 -11.43 12.40
N PRO A 309 -23.15 -10.91 13.35
CA PRO A 309 -22.99 -9.47 13.53
C PRO A 309 -22.16 -8.87 12.39
N THR A 310 -22.64 -7.76 11.82
CA THR A 310 -21.99 -7.07 10.67
C THR A 310 -21.53 -5.66 10.97
N ILE A 311 -21.85 -5.14 12.18
CA ILE A 311 -21.58 -3.74 12.55
C ILE A 311 -20.33 -3.62 13.40
N GLN A 312 -19.43 -2.72 13.00
CA GLN A 312 -18.28 -2.26 13.79
C GLN A 312 -18.32 -0.73 13.91
N LEU A 313 -17.95 -0.21 15.08
CA LEU A 313 -17.84 1.23 15.35
C LEU A 313 -16.38 1.61 15.55
N LYS A 314 -15.76 2.27 14.57
CA LYS A 314 -14.32 2.56 14.59
C LYS A 314 -13.95 3.83 15.38
N ASN A 315 -14.85 4.78 15.52
CA ASN A 315 -14.56 6.10 16.12
C ASN A 315 -15.51 6.40 17.29
N ASN A 316 -15.87 5.39 18.06
CA ASN A 316 -16.74 5.52 19.22
C ASN A 316 -16.02 4.98 20.47
N LEU A 317 -15.87 5.84 21.49
CA LEU A 317 -15.12 5.49 22.71
C LEU A 317 -15.84 4.46 23.61
N ALA A 318 -17.15 4.27 23.41
CA ALA A 318 -17.93 3.31 24.19
C ALA A 318 -17.76 1.86 23.69
N PHE A 319 -17.19 1.66 22.50
CA PHE A 319 -17.10 0.35 21.87
C PHE A 319 -15.67 0.06 21.38
N MET A 320 -15.29 -1.22 21.39
CA MET A 320 -14.00 -1.65 20.83
C MET A 320 -14.06 -1.62 19.29
N PRO A 321 -13.12 -0.94 18.61
CA PRO A 321 -13.17 -0.71 17.16
C PRO A 321 -12.98 -1.97 16.31
N THR A 322 -12.49 -3.05 16.90
CA THR A 322 -12.26 -4.35 16.24
C THR A 322 -13.38 -5.36 16.46
N GLN A 323 -14.32 -5.06 17.36
CA GLN A 323 -15.40 -5.96 17.71
C GLN A 323 -16.59 -5.77 16.78
N TYR A 324 -17.16 -6.89 16.31
CA TYR A 324 -18.49 -6.89 15.70
C TYR A 324 -19.56 -6.88 16.78
N LEU A 325 -20.44 -5.91 16.71
CA LEU A 325 -21.40 -5.62 17.76
C LEU A 325 -22.69 -6.43 17.57
N THR A 326 -23.11 -7.14 18.61
CA THR A 326 -24.41 -7.79 18.69
C THR A 326 -25.49 -6.85 19.19
N THR A 327 -25.14 -5.77 19.87
CA THR A 327 -26.04 -4.77 20.42
C THR A 327 -25.42 -3.40 20.40
N SER A 328 -26.21 -2.35 20.40
CA SER A 328 -25.75 -0.98 20.63
C SER A 328 -25.70 -0.60 22.12
N ARG A 329 -25.70 -1.58 23.04
CA ARG A 329 -25.45 -1.36 24.46
C ARG A 329 -23.96 -1.22 24.75
N ASP A 330 -23.64 -0.25 25.58
CA ASP A 330 -22.28 -0.08 26.07
C ASP A 330 -21.91 -1.14 27.12
N LYS A 331 -20.69 -1.06 27.66
CA LYS A 331 -20.19 -1.97 28.71
C LYS A 331 -21.00 -1.95 29.99
N ASP A 332 -21.74 -0.88 30.25
CA ASP A 332 -22.60 -0.69 31.42
C ASP A 332 -24.04 -1.14 31.15
N GLY A 333 -24.31 -1.74 29.99
CA GLY A 333 -25.60 -2.24 29.54
C GLY A 333 -26.59 -1.16 29.10
N GLN A 334 -26.13 0.10 28.98
CA GLN A 334 -26.99 1.20 28.56
C GLN A 334 -27.05 1.31 27.04
N GLN A 335 -28.28 1.43 26.52
CA GLN A 335 -28.51 1.55 25.09
C GLN A 335 -27.98 2.88 24.55
N GLN A 336 -27.13 2.81 23.55
CA GLN A 336 -26.51 3.96 22.91
C GLN A 336 -27.15 4.24 21.55
N LEU A 337 -27.46 5.51 21.28
CA LEU A 337 -27.82 5.97 19.95
C LEU A 337 -26.52 6.15 19.14
N VAL A 338 -26.20 5.20 18.30
CA VAL A 338 -24.95 5.17 17.55
C VAL A 338 -25.12 5.72 16.13
N GLU A 339 -24.11 6.46 15.64
CA GLU A 339 -24.09 6.97 14.26
C GLU A 339 -23.37 5.97 13.36
N LEU A 340 -24.04 5.56 12.30
CA LEU A 340 -23.57 4.66 11.25
C LEU A 340 -23.59 5.38 9.90
N THR A 341 -22.60 5.10 9.04
CA THR A 341 -22.65 5.41 7.62
C THR A 341 -22.45 4.10 6.87
N LEU A 342 -23.45 3.70 6.11
CA LEU A 342 -23.53 2.39 5.49
C LEU A 342 -23.75 2.52 3.98
N THR A 343 -23.22 1.58 3.21
CA THR A 343 -23.63 1.41 1.82
C THR A 343 -25.05 0.86 1.77
N ASN A 344 -25.72 0.99 0.61
CA ASN A 344 -27.05 0.38 0.43
C ASN A 344 -27.04 -1.15 0.68
N VAL A 345 -25.91 -1.83 0.45
CA VAL A 345 -25.75 -3.27 0.75
C VAL A 345 -25.66 -3.50 2.26
N ASP A 346 -24.78 -2.75 2.96
CA ASP A 346 -24.64 -2.86 4.41
C ASP A 346 -25.92 -2.45 5.17
N LEU A 347 -26.65 -1.46 4.63
CA LEU A 347 -27.92 -1.02 5.21
C LEU A 347 -28.98 -2.12 5.12
N LYS A 348 -29.02 -2.85 4.00
CA LYS A 348 -29.87 -4.01 3.84
C LYS A 348 -29.51 -5.09 4.86
N LEU A 349 -28.23 -5.40 5.05
CA LEU A 349 -27.75 -6.36 6.03
C LEU A 349 -28.07 -5.91 7.47
N LEU A 350 -28.01 -4.60 7.77
CA LEU A 350 -28.41 -4.08 9.07
C LEU A 350 -29.88 -4.44 9.38
N PHE A 351 -30.79 -4.15 8.47
CA PHE A 351 -32.21 -4.46 8.69
C PHE A 351 -32.56 -5.96 8.63
N GLU A 352 -31.78 -6.72 7.89
CA GLU A 352 -31.94 -8.17 7.81
C GLU A 352 -31.47 -8.87 9.10
N HIS A 353 -30.29 -8.49 9.61
CA HIS A 353 -29.64 -9.17 10.72
C HIS A 353 -30.04 -8.63 12.12
N TYR A 354 -30.51 -7.39 12.21
CA TYR A 354 -30.75 -6.73 13.48
C TYR A 354 -32.19 -6.24 13.61
N GLU A 355 -32.68 -6.25 14.86
CA GLU A 355 -33.82 -5.41 15.27
C GLU A 355 -33.28 -3.99 15.45
N VAL A 356 -33.80 -3.06 14.63
CA VAL A 356 -33.32 -1.66 14.60
C VAL A 356 -34.43 -0.73 15.03
N TYR A 357 -34.13 0.16 15.97
CA TYR A 357 -35.12 1.08 16.54
C TYR A 357 -34.52 2.46 16.81
N ASN A 358 -35.38 3.47 17.05
CA ASN A 358 -35.01 4.88 17.24
C ASN A 358 -34.19 5.44 16.04
N ILE A 359 -34.64 5.11 14.83
CA ILE A 359 -33.91 5.47 13.59
C ILE A 359 -34.10 6.96 13.32
N GLN A 360 -32.94 7.65 13.09
CA GLN A 360 -32.87 9.04 12.66
C GLN A 360 -32.01 9.12 11.40
N TYR A 361 -32.62 9.27 10.25
CA TYR A 361 -31.91 9.41 8.97
C TYR A 361 -31.26 10.80 8.85
N ILE A 362 -29.98 10.86 8.60
CA ILE A 362 -29.21 12.11 8.46
C ILE A 362 -29.13 12.53 6.98
N GLY A 363 -28.80 11.59 6.11
CA GLY A 363 -28.57 11.82 4.68
C GLY A 363 -27.39 11.00 4.18
N GLY A 364 -26.86 11.37 3.00
CA GLY A 364 -25.73 10.69 2.41
C GLY A 364 -25.42 11.13 0.99
N TYR A 365 -24.80 10.24 0.24
CA TYR A 365 -24.49 10.45 -1.17
C TYR A 365 -25.09 9.35 -2.03
N MET A 366 -25.64 9.72 -3.18
CA MET A 366 -26.15 8.79 -4.17
C MET A 366 -25.33 8.85 -5.45
N PHE A 367 -25.29 7.73 -6.17
CA PHE A 367 -24.39 7.50 -7.30
C PHE A 367 -25.14 6.89 -8.47
N LYS A 368 -24.68 7.26 -9.69
CA LYS A 368 -25.02 6.52 -10.90
C LYS A 368 -24.44 5.11 -10.82
N SER A 369 -25.08 4.17 -11.50
CA SER A 369 -24.69 2.76 -11.51
C SER A 369 -24.39 2.29 -12.93
N ALA A 370 -23.31 1.55 -13.09
CA ALA A 370 -23.00 0.81 -14.29
C ALA A 370 -22.67 -0.64 -13.95
N THR A 371 -23.23 -1.59 -14.66
CA THR A 371 -22.74 -2.96 -14.74
C THR A 371 -21.65 -3.02 -15.79
N ASN A 372 -20.78 -4.02 -15.70
CA ASN A 372 -19.69 -4.26 -16.65
C ASN A 372 -18.63 -3.14 -16.74
N LEU A 373 -18.58 -2.22 -15.75
CA LEU A 373 -17.63 -1.11 -15.74
C LEU A 373 -16.17 -1.60 -15.84
N PHE A 374 -15.87 -2.73 -15.24
CA PHE A 374 -14.55 -3.35 -15.24
C PHE A 374 -14.50 -4.65 -16.05
N ALA A 375 -15.60 -5.12 -16.65
CA ALA A 375 -15.73 -6.45 -17.22
C ALA A 375 -14.65 -6.72 -18.30
N GLU A 376 -14.51 -5.86 -19.30
CA GLU A 376 -13.51 -6.02 -20.37
C GLU A 376 -12.08 -6.12 -19.83
N TRP A 377 -11.76 -5.36 -18.77
CA TRP A 377 -10.44 -5.40 -18.16
C TRP A 377 -10.23 -6.68 -17.33
N VAL A 378 -11.25 -7.12 -16.61
CA VAL A 378 -11.22 -8.36 -15.83
C VAL A 378 -11.10 -9.57 -16.76
N ASP A 379 -11.87 -9.60 -17.85
CA ASP A 379 -11.81 -10.66 -18.88
C ASP A 379 -10.42 -10.76 -19.49
N TYR A 380 -9.85 -9.63 -19.92
CA TYR A 380 -8.50 -9.58 -20.48
C TYR A 380 -7.46 -10.23 -19.56
N TRP A 381 -7.45 -9.86 -18.26
CA TRP A 381 -6.50 -10.42 -17.32
C TRP A 381 -6.83 -11.85 -16.90
N THR A 382 -8.10 -12.24 -16.93
CA THR A 382 -8.56 -13.60 -16.69
C THR A 382 -8.10 -14.52 -17.82
N ASP A 383 -8.22 -14.09 -19.06
CA ASP A 383 -7.75 -14.85 -20.24
C ASP A 383 -6.23 -15.05 -20.16
N ILE A 384 -5.47 -14.01 -19.85
CA ILE A 384 -4.03 -14.12 -19.62
C ILE A 384 -3.73 -15.15 -18.52
N LYS A 385 -4.46 -15.12 -17.39
CA LYS A 385 -4.28 -16.05 -16.28
C LYS A 385 -4.55 -17.50 -16.71
N ILE A 386 -5.61 -17.72 -17.46
CA ILE A 386 -6.01 -19.05 -17.97
C ILE A 386 -5.00 -19.56 -19.00
N GLN A 387 -4.62 -18.72 -19.95
CA GLN A 387 -3.64 -19.08 -20.98
C GLN A 387 -2.28 -19.41 -20.36
N ALA A 388 -1.79 -18.58 -19.43
CA ALA A 388 -0.57 -18.84 -18.70
C ALA A 388 -0.59 -20.13 -17.89
N ALA A 389 -1.77 -20.51 -17.36
CA ALA A 389 -1.93 -21.80 -16.68
C ALA A 389 -1.80 -22.98 -17.64
N LYS A 390 -2.41 -22.90 -18.84
CA LYS A 390 -2.30 -23.93 -19.90
C LYS A 390 -0.85 -24.11 -20.38
N GLU A 391 -0.14 -22.98 -20.54
CA GLU A 391 1.26 -22.94 -20.98
C GLU A 391 2.26 -23.26 -19.85
N LYS A 392 1.77 -23.49 -18.62
CA LYS A 392 2.59 -23.68 -17.41
C LYS A 392 3.51 -22.48 -17.11
N ASN A 393 3.15 -21.29 -17.59
CA ASN A 393 3.86 -20.04 -17.34
C ASN A 393 3.42 -19.46 -16.00
N ILE A 394 4.05 -19.91 -14.90
CA ILE A 394 3.70 -19.54 -13.53
C ILE A 394 3.90 -18.03 -13.31
N GLY A 395 4.96 -17.43 -13.86
CA GLY A 395 5.27 -16.01 -13.75
C GLY A 395 4.15 -15.13 -14.31
N GLN A 396 3.71 -15.40 -15.52
CA GLN A 396 2.63 -14.66 -16.17
C GLN A 396 1.29 -14.82 -15.43
N ARG A 397 1.00 -16.04 -14.96
CA ARG A 397 -0.19 -16.31 -14.15
C ARG A 397 -0.16 -15.51 -12.84
N THR A 398 1.01 -15.43 -12.20
CA THR A 398 1.20 -14.66 -10.95
C THR A 398 0.99 -13.16 -11.18
N ILE A 399 1.56 -12.59 -12.25
CA ILE A 399 1.36 -11.18 -12.61
C ILE A 399 -0.13 -10.89 -12.82
N ALA A 400 -0.84 -11.71 -13.60
CA ALA A 400 -2.27 -11.53 -13.86
C ALA A 400 -3.09 -11.56 -12.56
N LYS A 401 -2.80 -12.50 -11.65
CA LYS A 401 -3.44 -12.57 -10.33
C LYS A 401 -3.17 -11.31 -9.48
N LEU A 402 -1.93 -10.85 -9.44
CA LEU A 402 -1.55 -9.66 -8.67
C LEU A 402 -2.23 -8.40 -9.20
N ILE A 403 -2.26 -8.20 -10.50
CA ILE A 403 -2.90 -7.03 -11.14
C ILE A 403 -4.39 -7.00 -10.84
N MET A 404 -5.11 -8.10 -11.08
CA MET A 404 -6.56 -8.15 -10.83
C MET A 404 -6.92 -7.91 -9.36
N ASN A 405 -6.18 -8.51 -8.42
CA ASN A 405 -6.51 -8.42 -7.00
C ASN A 405 -6.13 -7.10 -6.35
N ASN A 406 -5.35 -6.24 -7.02
CA ASN A 406 -4.87 -5.00 -6.43
C ASN A 406 -5.51 -3.72 -7.01
N LEU A 407 -6.36 -3.85 -8.04
CA LEU A 407 -7.00 -2.68 -8.64
C LEU A 407 -8.00 -2.01 -7.69
N TYR A 408 -8.90 -2.78 -7.08
CA TYR A 408 -9.99 -2.23 -6.26
C TYR A 408 -9.46 -1.39 -5.09
N GLY A 409 -8.46 -1.88 -4.37
CA GLY A 409 -7.89 -1.16 -3.23
C GLY A 409 -7.28 0.20 -3.61
N LYS A 410 -6.92 0.36 -4.88
CA LYS A 410 -6.36 1.63 -5.37
C LYS A 410 -7.41 2.72 -5.51
N PHE A 411 -8.64 2.36 -5.83
CA PHE A 411 -9.77 3.29 -5.87
C PHE A 411 -10.15 3.80 -4.47
N ALA A 412 -9.89 3.04 -3.43
CA ALA A 412 -10.14 3.40 -2.03
C ALA A 412 -8.93 4.02 -1.32
N THR A 413 -7.87 4.40 -2.05
CA THR A 413 -6.67 5.00 -1.45
C THR A 413 -7.03 6.24 -0.63
N ASN A 414 -6.57 6.29 0.64
CA ASN A 414 -6.79 7.44 1.51
C ASN A 414 -5.98 8.63 1.00
N PRO A 415 -6.61 9.80 0.76
CA PRO A 415 -5.92 11.02 0.35
C PRO A 415 -5.13 11.68 1.48
N PHE A 416 -5.51 11.42 2.73
CA PHE A 416 -4.81 11.95 3.90
C PHE A 416 -3.63 11.04 4.23
N LYS A 417 -2.42 11.53 3.97
CA LYS A 417 -1.19 10.77 4.20
C LYS A 417 -0.38 11.42 5.30
N ALA A 418 -0.08 10.64 6.30
CA ALA A 418 0.95 10.95 7.28
C ALA A 418 2.25 10.25 6.88
N SER A 419 3.36 10.91 7.14
CA SER A 419 4.69 10.38 6.86
C SER A 419 5.65 10.68 8.00
N LYS A 420 6.72 9.89 8.07
CA LYS A 420 7.77 10.05 9.07
C LYS A 420 9.08 10.44 8.41
N TYR A 421 9.87 11.21 9.14
CA TYR A 421 11.23 11.55 8.75
C TYR A 421 12.25 11.02 9.75
N PRO A 422 13.42 10.57 9.27
CA PRO A 422 14.48 10.07 10.12
C PRO A 422 15.33 11.22 10.68
N TYR A 423 15.83 11.03 11.91
CA TYR A 423 16.83 11.89 12.52
C TYR A 423 17.78 11.07 13.40
N LEU A 424 18.99 11.57 13.59
CA LEU A 424 19.95 10.99 14.52
C LEU A 424 19.72 11.53 15.93
N ASP A 425 19.37 10.66 16.86
CA ASP A 425 19.33 10.96 18.30
C ASP A 425 20.75 10.90 18.84
N ASN A 426 21.38 12.05 18.99
CA ASN A 426 22.78 12.12 19.40
C ASN A 426 23.03 11.65 20.83
N GLU A 427 22.04 11.70 21.73
CA GLU A 427 22.19 11.23 23.11
C GLU A 427 22.25 9.70 23.16
N LYS A 428 21.42 9.04 22.38
CA LYS A 428 21.34 7.57 22.30
C LYS A 428 22.15 6.97 21.15
N ASN A 429 22.69 7.82 20.29
CA ASN A 429 23.46 7.45 19.09
C ASN A 429 22.71 6.47 18.15
N ILE A 430 21.38 6.65 18.00
CA ILE A 430 20.52 5.81 17.17
C ILE A 430 19.65 6.66 16.23
N VAL A 431 19.26 6.07 15.10
CA VAL A 431 18.28 6.68 14.18
C VAL A 431 16.88 6.50 14.75
N ARG A 432 16.13 7.59 14.77
CA ARG A 432 14.72 7.64 15.18
C ARG A 432 13.87 8.30 14.11
N TYR A 433 12.56 8.15 14.25
CA TYR A 433 11.57 8.65 13.29
C TYR A 433 10.55 9.52 14.01
N LYS A 434 10.28 10.70 13.45
CA LYS A 434 9.23 11.63 13.89
C LYS A 434 8.21 11.84 12.78
N ASP A 435 6.99 12.18 13.16
CA ASP A 435 5.98 12.57 12.19
C ASP A 435 6.38 13.88 11.49
N VAL A 436 6.16 13.93 10.17
CA VAL A 436 6.38 15.16 9.40
C VAL A 436 5.23 16.12 9.70
N GLU A 437 5.55 17.33 10.10
CA GLU A 437 4.57 18.39 10.29
C GLU A 437 4.45 19.23 9.02
N TYR A 438 3.22 19.50 8.63
CA TYR A 438 2.87 20.33 7.48
C TYR A 438 2.05 21.52 7.96
N GLU A 439 2.19 22.67 7.30
CA GLU A 439 1.30 23.80 7.54
C GLU A 439 -0.15 23.40 7.22
N LEU A 440 -1.05 23.69 8.16
CA LEU A 440 -2.48 23.49 7.93
C LEU A 440 -2.97 24.61 7.00
N CYS A 441 -3.53 24.23 5.87
CA CYS A 441 -4.14 25.17 4.94
C CYS A 441 -5.67 25.02 4.92
N ASP A 442 -6.36 26.11 4.65
CA ASP A 442 -7.81 26.12 4.36
C ASP A 442 -8.11 25.47 3.00
N ASP A 443 -9.39 25.40 2.63
CA ASP A 443 -9.85 24.81 1.37
C ASP A 443 -9.32 25.56 0.13
N ASN A 444 -8.92 26.82 0.27
CA ASN A 444 -8.33 27.64 -0.78
C ASN A 444 -6.80 27.50 -0.85
N GLY A 445 -6.18 26.77 0.10
CA GLY A 445 -4.75 26.55 0.18
C GLY A 445 -3.98 27.64 0.94
N ASN A 446 -4.67 28.51 1.68
CA ASN A 446 -4.03 29.53 2.51
C ASN A 446 -3.68 28.95 3.88
N PRO A 447 -2.50 29.29 4.45
CA PRO A 447 -2.12 28.85 5.79
C PRO A 447 -3.12 29.35 6.85
N VAL A 448 -3.48 28.46 7.78
CA VAL A 448 -4.33 28.78 8.93
C VAL A 448 -3.44 29.09 10.13
N TYR A 449 -3.74 30.17 10.85
CA TYR A 449 -2.96 30.65 11.99
C TYR A 449 -3.74 30.51 13.30
N TYR A 450 -3.00 30.39 14.40
CA TYR A 450 -3.53 30.63 15.75
C TYR A 450 -3.76 32.14 15.97
N PRO A 451 -4.54 32.53 17.02
CA PRO A 451 -4.75 33.96 17.34
C PRO A 451 -3.47 34.74 17.66
N ASP A 452 -2.40 34.04 18.04
CA ASP A 452 -1.07 34.66 18.33
C ASP A 452 -0.20 34.84 17.06
N GLY A 453 -0.73 34.48 15.87
CA GLY A 453 -0.04 34.59 14.59
C GLY A 453 0.88 33.41 14.26
N THR A 454 0.94 32.36 15.09
CA THR A 454 1.70 31.17 14.77
C THR A 454 0.93 30.26 13.76
N PRO A 455 1.61 29.70 12.75
CA PRO A 455 0.93 28.81 11.80
C PRO A 455 0.46 27.53 12.50
N LYS A 456 -0.76 27.10 12.21
CA LYS A 456 -1.24 25.80 12.64
C LYS A 456 -0.57 24.70 11.81
N THR A 457 -0.19 23.61 12.46
CA THR A 457 0.41 22.45 11.78
C THR A 457 -0.49 21.23 11.86
N THR A 458 -0.30 20.31 10.94
CA THR A 458 -0.94 19.00 10.89
C THR A 458 0.08 17.95 10.49
N ASN A 459 -0.05 16.76 11.00
CA ASN A 459 0.77 15.62 10.55
C ASN A 459 0.22 14.92 9.28
N LYS A 460 -0.85 15.44 8.69
CA LYS A 460 -1.49 14.87 7.51
C LYS A 460 -1.43 15.83 6.32
N LYS A 461 -0.78 15.38 5.26
CA LYS A 461 -0.79 16.06 3.96
C LYS A 461 -1.91 15.50 3.10
N VAL A 462 -2.66 16.37 2.43
CA VAL A 462 -3.65 15.97 1.45
C VAL A 462 -2.98 15.80 0.09
N GLU A 463 -2.99 14.59 -0.46
CA GLU A 463 -2.56 14.36 -1.84
C GLU A 463 -3.69 14.65 -2.81
N LYS A 464 -3.49 15.66 -3.66
CA LYS A 464 -4.44 16.01 -4.74
C LYS A 464 -4.41 14.93 -5.83
N GLY A 465 -5.59 14.49 -6.29
CA GLY A 465 -5.74 13.68 -7.50
C GLY A 465 -5.96 12.17 -7.31
N LEU A 466 -6.16 11.67 -6.09
CA LEU A 466 -6.39 10.25 -5.80
C LEU A 466 -7.83 9.91 -5.37
N TYR A 467 -8.78 10.79 -5.60
CA TYR A 467 -10.14 10.69 -5.07
C TYR A 467 -11.06 9.96 -6.03
N ILE A 468 -10.95 8.64 -6.09
CA ILE A 468 -11.82 7.83 -6.94
C ILE A 468 -12.45 6.77 -6.05
N LEU A 469 -13.67 7.05 -5.60
CA LEU A 469 -14.40 6.21 -4.66
C LEU A 469 -15.40 5.24 -5.33
N SER A 470 -15.11 4.81 -6.57
CA SER A 470 -16.01 3.92 -7.29
C SER A 470 -16.23 2.55 -6.63
N LEU A 471 -15.39 2.14 -5.69
CA LEU A 471 -15.43 0.78 -5.15
C LEU A 471 -15.81 0.69 -3.67
N ILE A 472 -16.30 1.76 -3.04
CA ILE A 472 -16.85 1.70 -1.67
C ILE A 472 -18.04 0.75 -1.58
N HIS A 473 -18.76 0.53 -2.67
CA HIS A 473 -19.86 -0.44 -2.73
C HIS A 473 -19.43 -1.91 -2.89
N ILE A 474 -18.15 -2.18 -3.01
CA ILE A 474 -17.67 -3.50 -2.68
C ILE A 474 -17.61 -3.54 -1.15
N SER A 475 -18.76 -3.77 -0.51
CA SER A 475 -18.71 -4.48 0.75
C SER A 475 -17.87 -5.70 0.46
N GLU A 476 -16.70 -5.85 1.12
CA GLU A 476 -15.91 -7.05 0.92
C GLU A 476 -16.85 -8.23 1.05
N PRO A 477 -17.02 -9.02 -0.05
CA PRO A 477 -17.76 -10.24 0.08
C PRO A 477 -17.03 -10.99 1.17
N THR A 478 -17.71 -11.16 2.25
CA THR A 478 -17.24 -11.81 3.45
C THR A 478 -16.39 -12.99 3.06
N ARG A 479 -15.11 -12.98 3.36
CA ARG A 479 -14.38 -14.23 3.51
C ARG A 479 -15.08 -14.93 4.68
N HIS A 480 -16.08 -15.70 4.37
CA HIS A 480 -16.61 -16.66 5.30
C HIS A 480 -15.52 -17.71 5.49
N SER A 481 -14.64 -17.50 6.45
CA SER A 481 -14.10 -18.64 7.13
C SER A 481 -15.30 -19.22 7.93
N LEU A 482 -16.07 -20.05 7.27
CA LEU A 482 -16.95 -20.95 7.96
C LEU A 482 -16.05 -21.97 8.64
N ILE A 483 -15.93 -21.89 9.95
CA ILE A 483 -15.54 -23.03 10.77
C ILE A 483 -16.78 -23.87 10.99
#